data_e2d802ec76d35e4d9e791433d32ab609
#
_entry.id   e2d802ec76d35e4d9e791433d32ab609
#
_cell.length_a   1.000
_cell.length_b   1.000
_cell.length_c   1.000
_cell.angle_alpha   90.00
_cell.angle_beta   90.00
_cell.angle_gamma   90.00
#
_symmetry.space_group_name_H-M   'P 1'
#
loop_
_entity.id
_entity.type
_entity.pdbx_description
1 polymer ?
#
loop_
_entity_poly.entity_id
_entity_poly.type
_entity_poly.pdbx_seq_one_letter_code
_entity_poly.pdbx_strand_id
1 'polypeptide(L)'
;MKQVLLLFFTWCMAIATHAQELPYSKYLNFNKKEFKENHFKYDDETNTWALRKTNGWNTAFNVLAIIADAMEEVRPGRNDYSIVVQLGKESKASYVKVVCYSDETYHKLLTFMKDHGQDLVETSSGKLIKHQANYGDYALELNMEQHLVSRTSARTADPKTLKNVDESYNEYEFIIQTEVEPWSEYLEKQAAKKAKRDAKGKKAKSVDELM
;
A
#
# COMPACT_ATOMS: atom_id res chain seq x y z
N MET A 1 5.55 -48.39 21.84
CA MET A 1 4.54 -47.69 21.04
C MET A 1 4.15 -46.33 21.59
N LYS A 2 3.87 -46.14 22.88
CA LYS A 2 3.50 -44.79 23.45
C LYS A 2 4.58 -43.71 23.30
N GLN A 3 5.86 -44.06 23.40
CA GLN A 3 6.95 -43.09 23.25
C GLN A 3 7.19 -42.61 21.83
N VAL A 4 6.95 -43.47 20.83
CA VAL A 4 7.08 -43.08 19.40
C VAL A 4 5.92 -42.16 18.98
N LEU A 5 4.72 -42.35 19.54
CA LEU A 5 3.57 -41.48 19.29
C LEU A 5 3.78 -40.05 19.87
N LEU A 6 4.43 -39.98 21.04
CA LEU A 6 4.74 -38.69 21.69
C LEU A 6 5.78 -37.89 20.90
N LEU A 7 6.80 -38.56 20.35
CA LEU A 7 7.82 -37.94 19.50
C LEU A 7 7.23 -37.43 18.17
N PHE A 8 6.29 -38.18 17.60
CA PHE A 8 5.58 -37.76 16.38
C PHE A 8 4.71 -36.54 16.63
N PHE A 9 4.00 -36.48 17.77
CA PHE A 9 3.17 -35.34 18.16
C PHE A 9 4.02 -34.08 18.45
N THR A 10 5.16 -34.23 19.12
CA THR A 10 6.10 -33.10 19.36
C THR A 10 6.74 -32.62 18.05
N TRP A 11 7.02 -33.50 17.10
CA TRP A 11 7.56 -33.12 15.79
C TRP A 11 6.53 -32.43 14.90
N CYS A 12 5.27 -32.89 14.89
CA CYS A 12 4.17 -32.20 14.22
C CYS A 12 3.85 -30.83 14.83
N MET A 13 3.96 -30.69 16.17
CA MET A 13 3.78 -29.39 16.83
C MET A 13 4.94 -28.44 16.54
N ALA A 14 6.18 -28.92 16.38
CA ALA A 14 7.34 -28.11 16.04
C ALA A 14 7.28 -27.60 14.58
N ILE A 15 6.64 -28.31 13.67
CA ILE A 15 6.45 -27.85 12.28
C ILE A 15 5.32 -26.80 12.18
N ALA A 16 4.35 -26.83 13.09
CA ALA A 16 3.25 -25.86 13.11
C ALA A 16 3.61 -24.48 13.66
N THR A 17 4.81 -24.30 14.23
CA THR A 17 5.17 -23.05 14.95
C THR A 17 5.99 -22.04 14.16
N HIS A 18 6.22 -22.23 12.87
CA HIS A 18 6.96 -21.28 12.03
C HIS A 18 6.19 -20.82 10.77
N ALA A 19 4.88 -20.65 10.87
CA ALA A 19 4.21 -19.80 9.90
C ALA A 19 4.72 -18.37 10.15
N GLN A 20 5.70 -17.94 9.39
CA GLN A 20 6.19 -16.57 9.46
C GLN A 20 5.00 -15.64 9.18
N GLU A 21 4.69 -14.76 10.14
CA GLU A 21 3.57 -13.84 10.01
C GLU A 21 3.76 -12.97 8.77
N LEU A 22 2.69 -12.80 8.00
CA LEU A 22 2.68 -11.93 6.81
C LEU A 22 3.11 -10.50 7.21
N PRO A 23 4.18 -9.95 6.61
CA PRO A 23 4.61 -8.59 6.90
C PRO A 23 3.46 -7.59 6.75
N TYR A 24 3.31 -6.67 7.71
CA TYR A 24 2.27 -5.64 7.75
C TYR A 24 0.82 -6.12 7.90
N SER A 25 0.56 -7.42 8.03
CA SER A 25 -0.80 -7.99 8.21
C SER A 25 -1.53 -7.42 9.43
N LYS A 26 -0.82 -6.99 10.46
CA LYS A 26 -1.42 -6.35 11.64
C LYS A 26 -2.36 -5.19 11.30
N TYR A 27 -2.05 -4.44 10.24
CA TYR A 27 -2.87 -3.28 9.82
C TYR A 27 -4.21 -3.67 9.20
N LEU A 28 -4.36 -4.93 8.74
CA LEU A 28 -5.63 -5.45 8.24
C LEU A 28 -6.70 -5.54 9.35
N ASN A 29 -6.25 -5.72 10.59
CA ASN A 29 -7.11 -5.95 11.75
C ASN A 29 -7.23 -4.73 12.67
N PHE A 30 -6.59 -3.59 12.33
CA PHE A 30 -6.67 -2.39 13.15
C PHE A 30 -8.09 -1.84 13.21
N ASN A 31 -8.57 -1.53 14.41
CA ASN A 31 -9.77 -0.75 14.61
C ASN A 31 -9.47 0.76 14.60
N LYS A 32 -10.51 1.60 14.59
CA LYS A 32 -10.38 3.07 14.54
C LYS A 32 -9.53 3.66 15.68
N LYS A 33 -9.54 3.04 16.86
CA LYS A 33 -8.77 3.49 18.02
C LYS A 33 -7.28 3.20 17.78
N GLU A 34 -6.95 2.00 17.34
CA GLU A 34 -5.57 1.58 17.04
C GLU A 34 -4.95 2.43 15.92
N PHE A 35 -5.71 2.74 14.86
CA PHE A 35 -5.22 3.66 13.82
C PHE A 35 -4.85 5.03 14.41
N LYS A 36 -5.71 5.62 15.27
CA LYS A 36 -5.43 6.91 15.89
C LYS A 36 -4.25 6.87 16.85
N GLU A 37 -4.14 5.83 17.66
CA GLU A 37 -3.02 5.62 18.60
C GLU A 37 -1.68 5.46 17.86
N ASN A 38 -1.71 4.90 16.66
CA ASN A 38 -0.54 4.76 15.79
C ASN A 38 -0.36 5.95 14.82
N HIS A 39 -1.02 7.09 15.08
CA HIS A 39 -0.87 8.35 14.34
C HIS A 39 -1.30 8.31 12.87
N PHE A 40 -2.14 7.37 12.48
CA PHE A 40 -2.77 7.39 11.17
C PHE A 40 -3.78 8.53 11.06
N LYS A 41 -3.84 9.16 9.90
CA LYS A 41 -4.85 10.15 9.52
C LYS A 41 -5.93 9.47 8.70
N TYR A 42 -7.18 9.81 8.97
CA TYR A 42 -8.32 9.28 8.23
C TYR A 42 -8.76 10.26 7.16
N ASP A 43 -9.02 9.73 5.98
CA ASP A 43 -9.66 10.41 4.86
C ASP A 43 -11.03 9.75 4.63
N ASP A 44 -12.10 10.53 4.79
CA ASP A 44 -13.48 10.07 4.68
C ASP A 44 -13.96 9.96 3.22
N GLU A 45 -13.38 10.72 2.29
CA GLU A 45 -13.72 10.64 0.88
C GLU A 45 -13.29 9.30 0.28
N THR A 46 -12.10 8.86 0.59
CA THR A 46 -11.53 7.61 0.08
C THR A 46 -11.71 6.42 1.03
N ASN A 47 -12.21 6.65 2.25
CA ASN A 47 -12.32 5.66 3.33
C ASN A 47 -10.97 5.01 3.65
N THR A 48 -9.91 5.81 3.73
CA THR A 48 -8.55 5.35 3.98
C THR A 48 -7.96 5.86 5.27
N TRP A 49 -7.09 5.05 5.87
CA TRP A 49 -6.19 5.44 6.95
C TRP A 49 -4.78 5.52 6.41
N ALA A 50 -4.11 6.65 6.56
CA ALA A 50 -2.78 6.87 6.05
C ALA A 50 -1.80 7.28 7.16
N LEU A 51 -0.62 6.67 7.16
CA LEU A 51 0.53 7.04 7.97
C LEU A 51 1.68 7.39 7.03
N ARG A 52 2.31 8.55 7.23
CA ARG A 52 3.53 8.93 6.53
C ARG A 52 4.61 9.30 7.53
N LYS A 53 5.76 8.69 7.40
CA LYS A 53 6.95 9.02 8.17
C LYS A 53 8.03 9.52 7.22
N THR A 54 8.44 10.77 7.42
CA THR A 54 9.53 11.41 6.69
C THR A 54 10.56 11.88 7.69
N ASN A 55 11.85 11.85 7.31
CA ASN A 55 12.88 12.47 8.12
C ASN A 55 12.63 13.98 8.20
N GLY A 56 12.65 14.57 9.40
CA GLY A 56 12.23 15.95 9.68
C GLY A 56 12.90 17.05 8.84
N TRP A 57 14.05 16.77 8.24
CA TRP A 57 14.72 17.68 7.30
C TRP A 57 13.96 17.82 5.98
N ASN A 58 13.37 16.73 5.46
CA ASN A 58 12.59 16.78 4.22
C ASN A 58 11.27 17.54 4.40
N THR A 59 10.70 17.54 5.62
CA THR A 59 9.46 18.28 5.90
C THR A 59 9.67 19.79 5.86
N ALA A 60 10.81 20.30 6.40
CA ALA A 60 11.14 21.72 6.37
C ALA A 60 11.46 22.20 4.95
N PHE A 61 12.16 21.39 4.15
CA PHE A 61 12.44 21.70 2.74
C PHE A 61 11.18 21.65 1.87
N ASN A 62 10.25 20.73 2.10
CA ASN A 62 8.98 20.67 1.37
C ASN A 62 8.11 21.91 1.62
N VAL A 63 8.12 22.48 2.84
CA VAL A 63 7.41 23.73 3.15
C VAL A 63 8.07 24.92 2.44
N LEU A 64 9.39 24.96 2.39
CA LEU A 64 10.13 26.03 1.68
C LEU A 64 10.03 25.88 0.15
N ALA A 65 9.99 24.68 -0.39
CA ALA A 65 9.82 24.43 -1.82
C ALA A 65 8.41 24.82 -2.31
N ILE A 66 7.38 24.63 -1.51
CA ILE A 66 6.02 25.10 -1.80
C ILE A 66 5.96 26.63 -1.87
N ILE A 67 6.75 27.34 -1.06
CA ILE A 67 6.80 28.80 -1.04
C ILE A 67 7.64 29.35 -2.21
N ALA A 68 8.60 28.58 -2.72
CA ALA A 68 9.56 29.05 -3.74
C ALA A 68 9.14 28.75 -5.18
N ASP A 69 7.96 28.12 -5.43
CA ASP A 69 7.49 27.69 -6.75
C ASP A 69 8.52 26.84 -7.56
N ALA A 70 9.56 26.37 -6.86
CA ALA A 70 10.60 25.52 -7.39
C ALA A 70 10.35 24.09 -6.87
N MET A 71 9.50 23.34 -7.55
CA MET A 71 9.34 21.91 -7.33
C MET A 71 10.61 21.16 -7.82
N GLU A 72 11.72 21.30 -7.11
CA GLU A 72 12.74 20.27 -7.16
C GLU A 72 12.16 19.04 -6.47
N GLU A 73 11.98 17.97 -7.21
CA GLU A 73 11.58 16.67 -6.67
C GLU A 73 12.61 16.23 -5.61
N VAL A 74 12.23 16.36 -4.34
CA VAL A 74 13.14 16.03 -3.23
C VAL A 74 13.22 14.53 -3.14
N ARG A 75 14.41 13.97 -3.37
CA ARG A 75 14.68 12.55 -3.17
C ARG A 75 14.23 12.11 -1.77
N PRO A 76 13.36 11.09 -1.63
CA PRO A 76 12.96 10.57 -0.34
C PRO A 76 14.17 9.98 0.42
N GLY A 77 14.15 10.06 1.74
CA GLY A 77 15.16 9.43 2.58
C GLY A 77 15.00 7.92 2.60
N ARG A 78 16.11 7.19 2.73
CA ARG A 78 16.10 5.72 2.80
C ARG A 78 15.17 5.15 3.88
N ASN A 79 14.94 5.90 4.96
CA ASN A 79 14.07 5.50 6.07
C ASN A 79 12.67 6.11 5.99
N ASP A 80 12.36 6.81 4.91
CA ASP A 80 11.03 7.34 4.70
C ASP A 80 10.10 6.21 4.26
N TYR A 81 8.87 6.25 4.75
CA TYR A 81 7.85 5.29 4.34
C TYR A 81 6.45 5.86 4.50
N SER A 82 5.52 5.30 3.77
CA SER A 82 4.10 5.53 3.98
C SER A 82 3.34 4.21 4.02
N ILE A 83 2.27 4.19 4.79
CA ILE A 83 1.35 3.07 4.89
C ILE A 83 -0.05 3.60 4.66
N VAL A 84 -0.76 2.99 3.74
CA VAL A 84 -2.17 3.30 3.45
C VAL A 84 -2.98 2.03 3.65
N VAL A 85 -4.04 2.13 4.46
CA VAL A 85 -5.01 1.06 4.65
C VAL A 85 -6.34 1.54 4.11
N GLN A 86 -6.83 0.93 3.06
CA GLN A 86 -8.16 1.20 2.54
C GLN A 86 -9.18 0.28 3.20
N LEU A 87 -10.22 0.88 3.73
CA LEU A 87 -11.36 0.15 4.24
C LEU A 87 -12.37 -0.04 3.10
N GLY A 88 -12.85 -1.25 2.96
CA GLY A 88 -13.90 -1.61 2.04
C GLY A 88 -15.25 -1.74 2.73
N LYS A 89 -16.04 -2.70 2.25
CA LYS A 89 -17.35 -3.03 2.80
C LYS A 89 -17.27 -3.35 4.30
N GLU A 90 -18.25 -2.88 5.07
CA GLU A 90 -18.35 -3.09 6.52
C GLU A 90 -17.16 -2.55 7.33
N SER A 91 -16.44 -1.57 6.79
CA SER A 91 -15.23 -0.99 7.42
C SER A 91 -14.12 -2.02 7.68
N LYS A 92 -14.08 -3.12 6.94
CA LYS A 92 -12.98 -4.07 6.92
C LYS A 92 -11.91 -3.61 5.93
N ALA A 93 -10.66 -3.95 6.19
CA ALA A 93 -9.59 -3.61 5.27
C ALA A 93 -9.76 -4.35 3.93
N SER A 94 -9.74 -3.60 2.83
CA SER A 94 -9.73 -4.15 1.47
C SER A 94 -8.32 -4.32 0.96
N TYR A 95 -7.40 -3.39 1.33
CA TYR A 95 -5.97 -3.58 1.10
C TYR A 95 -5.11 -2.77 2.07
N VAL A 96 -3.85 -3.18 2.20
CA VAL A 96 -2.76 -2.43 2.83
C VAL A 96 -1.69 -2.18 1.78
N LYS A 97 -1.30 -0.92 1.59
CA LYS A 97 -0.20 -0.52 0.72
C LYS A 97 0.90 0.12 1.55
N VAL A 98 2.12 -0.36 1.38
CA VAL A 98 3.32 0.18 2.00
C VAL A 98 4.25 0.67 0.91
N VAL A 99 4.63 1.95 0.97
CA VAL A 99 5.66 2.51 0.10
C VAL A 99 6.90 2.78 0.94
N CYS A 100 8.05 2.33 0.48
CA CYS A 100 9.34 2.55 1.14
C CYS A 100 10.47 2.70 0.12
N TYR A 101 11.66 3.12 0.61
CA TYR A 101 12.82 3.45 -0.22
C TYR A 101 14.08 2.69 0.22
N SER A 102 13.91 1.61 0.98
CA SER A 102 14.98 0.78 1.51
C SER A 102 15.12 -0.51 0.72
N ASP A 103 16.26 -0.71 0.05
CA ASP A 103 16.61 -1.96 -0.64
C ASP A 103 16.57 -3.16 0.31
N GLU A 104 16.98 -2.97 1.56
CA GLU A 104 16.95 -4.03 2.58
C GLU A 104 15.50 -4.49 2.86
N THR A 105 14.56 -3.53 2.96
CA THR A 105 13.15 -3.84 3.17
C THR A 105 12.58 -4.57 1.95
N TYR A 106 12.89 -4.11 0.73
CA TYR A 106 12.49 -4.78 -0.49
C TYR A 106 12.98 -6.23 -0.55
N HIS A 107 14.28 -6.47 -0.27
CA HIS A 107 14.82 -7.82 -0.28
C HIS A 107 14.18 -8.74 0.77
N LYS A 108 13.87 -8.21 1.96
CA LYS A 108 13.15 -8.98 2.99
C LYS A 108 11.74 -9.38 2.52
N LEU A 109 11.00 -8.46 1.89
CA LEU A 109 9.67 -8.72 1.36
C LEU A 109 9.71 -9.71 0.19
N LEU A 110 10.67 -9.54 -0.72
CA LEU A 110 10.84 -10.46 -1.84
C LEU A 110 11.23 -11.87 -1.37
N THR A 111 12.10 -11.97 -0.36
CA THR A 111 12.46 -13.26 0.25
C THR A 111 11.24 -13.90 0.89
N PHE A 112 10.43 -13.12 1.64
CA PHE A 112 9.18 -13.63 2.19
C PHE A 112 8.25 -14.18 1.09
N MET A 113 8.07 -13.45 -0.01
CA MET A 113 7.22 -13.90 -1.12
C MET A 113 7.77 -15.16 -1.79
N LYS A 114 9.10 -15.30 -1.92
CA LYS A 114 9.75 -16.49 -2.48
C LYS A 114 9.60 -17.73 -1.59
N ASP A 115 9.71 -17.53 -0.27
CA ASP A 115 9.73 -18.64 0.70
C ASP A 115 8.31 -19.10 1.08
N HIS A 116 7.32 -18.20 1.04
CA HIS A 116 5.99 -18.45 1.58
C HIS A 116 4.87 -18.17 0.58
N GLY A 117 5.12 -17.42 -0.50
CA GLY A 117 4.12 -17.13 -1.53
C GLY A 117 3.88 -18.33 -2.43
N GLN A 118 2.64 -18.47 -2.90
CA GLN A 118 2.24 -19.44 -3.92
C GLN A 118 2.14 -18.73 -5.28
N ASP A 119 2.47 -19.44 -6.34
CA ASP A 119 2.34 -18.96 -7.72
C ASP A 119 3.09 -17.64 -7.98
N LEU A 120 4.32 -17.50 -7.44
CA LEU A 120 5.11 -16.28 -7.62
C LEU A 120 5.41 -16.04 -9.10
N VAL A 121 4.95 -14.89 -9.60
CA VAL A 121 5.18 -14.41 -10.97
C VAL A 121 5.94 -13.11 -10.93
N GLU A 122 6.97 -12.99 -11.77
CA GLU A 122 7.71 -11.75 -11.98
C GLU A 122 7.42 -11.22 -13.39
N THR A 123 7.11 -9.93 -13.48
CA THR A 123 6.95 -9.21 -14.75
C THR A 123 7.79 -7.95 -14.71
N SER A 124 8.37 -7.57 -15.86
CA SER A 124 9.11 -6.32 -15.98
C SER A 124 8.63 -5.51 -17.17
N SER A 125 8.49 -4.21 -17.00
CA SER A 125 8.09 -3.27 -18.03
C SER A 125 8.84 -1.95 -17.85
N GLY A 126 9.86 -1.72 -18.68
CA GLY A 126 10.70 -0.53 -18.57
C GLY A 126 11.43 -0.43 -17.22
N LYS A 127 11.06 0.57 -16.42
CA LYS A 127 11.66 0.84 -15.11
C LYS A 127 10.91 0.15 -13.95
N LEU A 128 9.81 -0.54 -14.24
CA LEU A 128 8.98 -1.20 -13.25
C LEU A 128 9.24 -2.70 -13.27
N ILE A 129 9.56 -3.26 -12.09
CA ILE A 129 9.58 -4.70 -11.84
C ILE A 129 8.46 -4.99 -10.85
N LYS A 130 7.62 -5.96 -11.18
CA LYS A 130 6.47 -6.37 -10.38
C LYS A 130 6.56 -7.85 -10.05
N HIS A 131 6.44 -8.18 -8.77
CA HIS A 131 6.29 -9.54 -8.27
C HIS A 131 4.87 -9.71 -7.73
N GLN A 132 4.22 -10.81 -8.07
CA GLN A 132 2.88 -11.13 -7.60
C GLN A 132 2.88 -12.56 -7.06
N ALA A 133 2.22 -12.79 -5.93
CA ALA A 133 2.05 -14.11 -5.32
C ALA A 133 0.76 -14.17 -4.51
N ASN A 134 0.31 -15.37 -4.17
CA ASN A 134 -0.78 -15.58 -3.22
C ASN A 134 -0.21 -16.06 -1.87
N TYR A 135 -0.83 -15.67 -0.77
CA TYR A 135 -0.50 -16.12 0.58
C TYR A 135 -1.79 -16.32 1.39
N GLY A 136 -2.24 -17.58 1.51
CA GLY A 136 -3.57 -17.87 2.04
C GLY A 136 -4.66 -17.17 1.22
N ASP A 137 -5.48 -16.38 1.91
CA ASP A 137 -6.58 -15.60 1.30
C ASP A 137 -6.14 -14.21 0.82
N TYR A 138 -4.84 -13.93 0.77
CA TYR A 138 -4.31 -12.62 0.37
C TYR A 138 -3.60 -12.70 -0.98
N ALA A 139 -3.88 -11.74 -1.86
CA ALA A 139 -3.03 -11.48 -3.01
C ALA A 139 -1.95 -10.48 -2.63
N LEU A 140 -0.69 -10.82 -2.92
CA LEU A 140 0.48 -10.02 -2.64
C LEU A 140 1.05 -9.45 -3.92
N GLU A 141 1.45 -8.17 -3.86
CA GLU A 141 2.15 -7.52 -4.95
C GLU A 141 3.33 -6.73 -4.38
N LEU A 142 4.51 -6.87 -5.00
CA LEU A 142 5.72 -6.11 -4.66
C LEU A 142 6.25 -5.49 -5.93
N ASN A 143 6.19 -4.16 -5.99
CA ASN A 143 6.66 -3.37 -7.11
C ASN A 143 7.99 -2.71 -6.76
N MET A 144 8.88 -2.61 -7.73
CA MET A 144 10.08 -1.77 -7.70
C MET A 144 10.04 -0.85 -8.90
N GLU A 145 10.04 0.46 -8.67
CA GLU A 145 10.11 1.46 -9.73
C GLU A 145 11.34 2.33 -9.56
N GLN A 146 12.12 2.48 -10.63
CA GLN A 146 13.29 3.36 -10.64
C GLN A 146 12.90 4.77 -11.08
N HIS A 147 13.16 5.73 -10.21
CA HIS A 147 12.97 7.17 -10.46
C HIS A 147 14.31 7.85 -10.74
N LEU A 148 14.30 8.81 -11.68
CA LEU A 148 15.43 9.67 -11.98
C LEU A 148 15.10 11.07 -11.51
N VAL A 149 15.98 11.64 -10.67
CA VAL A 149 15.89 13.04 -10.21
C VAL A 149 17.05 13.79 -10.83
N SER A 150 16.74 14.78 -11.66
CA SER A 150 17.76 15.69 -12.18
C SER A 150 17.92 16.83 -11.18
N ARG A 151 19.09 16.93 -10.54
CA ARG A 151 19.44 18.05 -9.65
C ARG A 151 20.34 19.01 -10.36
N THR A 152 19.90 20.26 -10.45
CA THR A 152 20.80 21.37 -10.77
C THR A 152 21.57 21.72 -9.51
N SER A 153 22.85 21.37 -9.45
CA SER A 153 23.70 21.68 -8.28
C SER A 153 23.95 23.20 -8.19
N ALA A 154 23.17 23.88 -7.38
CA ALA A 154 23.36 25.31 -7.08
C ALA A 154 24.58 25.60 -6.17
N ARG A 155 25.41 24.59 -5.87
CA ARG A 155 26.52 24.74 -4.91
C ARG A 155 27.82 25.31 -5.46
N THR A 156 27.95 25.49 -6.78
CA THR A 156 29.10 26.11 -7.39
C THR A 156 28.72 27.52 -7.84
N ALA A 157 29.37 28.53 -7.28
CA ALA A 157 29.15 29.95 -7.62
C ALA A 157 29.49 30.32 -9.07
N ASP A 158 29.85 29.38 -9.92
CA ASP A 158 30.13 29.57 -11.31
C ASP A 158 29.00 28.98 -12.18
N PRO A 159 28.20 29.83 -12.87
CA PRO A 159 27.12 29.34 -13.77
C PRO A 159 27.62 28.46 -14.93
N LYS A 160 28.91 28.44 -15.24
CA LYS A 160 29.50 27.62 -16.31
C LYS A 160 29.81 26.20 -15.85
N THR A 161 29.75 25.88 -14.56
CA THR A 161 30.02 24.58 -13.97
C THR A 161 28.78 23.91 -13.39
N LEU A 162 27.59 24.38 -13.67
CA LEU A 162 26.34 23.73 -13.33
C LEU A 162 26.29 22.36 -14.02
N LYS A 163 26.65 21.32 -13.30
CA LYS A 163 26.47 19.94 -13.75
C LYS A 163 25.10 19.47 -13.26
N ASN A 164 24.26 19.06 -14.20
CA ASN A 164 23.10 18.23 -13.87
C ASN A 164 23.65 16.91 -13.36
N VAL A 165 23.41 16.64 -12.09
CA VAL A 165 23.69 15.32 -11.50
C VAL A 165 22.39 14.55 -11.49
N ASP A 166 22.29 13.59 -12.41
CA ASP A 166 21.17 12.68 -12.42
C ASP A 166 21.38 11.67 -11.28
N GLU A 167 20.58 11.78 -10.25
CA GLU A 167 20.52 10.80 -9.16
C GLU A 167 19.33 9.87 -9.41
N SER A 168 19.53 8.57 -9.22
CA SER A 168 18.43 7.61 -9.24
C SER A 168 18.13 7.09 -7.84
N TYR A 169 16.86 6.78 -7.60
CA TYR A 169 16.43 6.04 -6.44
C TYR A 169 15.35 5.03 -6.83
N ASN A 170 15.20 3.99 -6.02
CA ASN A 170 14.13 3.02 -6.20
C ASN A 170 13.02 3.30 -5.20
N GLU A 171 11.79 3.29 -5.68
CA GLU A 171 10.59 3.23 -4.87
C GLU A 171 10.09 1.79 -4.83
N TYR A 172 9.73 1.33 -3.66
CA TYR A 172 9.21 -0.01 -3.43
C TYR A 172 7.79 0.08 -2.87
N GLU A 173 6.88 -0.59 -3.54
CA GLU A 173 5.47 -0.66 -3.17
C GLU A 173 5.11 -2.10 -2.81
N PHE A 174 4.70 -2.36 -1.57
CA PHE A 174 4.18 -3.66 -1.17
C PHE A 174 2.70 -3.56 -0.87
N ILE A 175 1.90 -4.40 -1.54
CA ILE A 175 0.44 -4.39 -1.45
C ILE A 175 -0.02 -5.75 -0.96
N ILE A 176 -0.88 -5.75 0.06
CA ILE A 176 -1.65 -6.89 0.52
C ILE A 176 -3.11 -6.61 0.17
N GLN A 177 -3.67 -7.36 -0.74
CA GLN A 177 -5.08 -7.27 -1.13
C GLN A 177 -5.87 -8.39 -0.46
N THR A 178 -7.06 -8.05 0.07
CA THR A 178 -7.99 -8.99 0.69
C THR A 178 -9.17 -9.26 -0.26
N GLU A 179 -10.01 -10.23 0.06
CA GLU A 179 -11.27 -10.49 -0.64
C GLU A 179 -12.38 -9.45 -0.35
N VAL A 180 -12.11 -8.50 0.55
CA VAL A 180 -13.09 -7.48 0.92
C VAL A 180 -13.34 -6.54 -0.26
N GLU A 181 -14.62 -6.33 -0.60
CA GLU A 181 -15.03 -5.43 -1.67
C GLU A 181 -14.47 -4.01 -1.46
N PRO A 182 -13.71 -3.46 -2.44
CA PRO A 182 -13.16 -2.11 -2.35
C PRO A 182 -14.22 -1.04 -2.16
N TRP A 183 -13.89 0.05 -1.47
CA TRP A 183 -14.82 1.14 -1.16
C TRP A 183 -15.41 1.80 -2.42
N SER A 184 -14.61 2.00 -3.46
CA SER A 184 -15.06 2.55 -4.74
C SER A 184 -16.14 1.69 -5.39
N GLU A 185 -15.92 0.37 -5.48
CA GLU A 185 -16.89 -0.56 -6.05
C GLU A 185 -18.18 -0.62 -5.21
N TYR A 186 -18.03 -0.60 -3.88
CA TYR A 186 -19.18 -0.54 -2.97
C TYR A 186 -20.03 0.70 -3.21
N LEU A 187 -19.40 1.89 -3.36
CA LEU A 187 -20.11 3.14 -3.65
C LEU A 187 -20.79 3.10 -5.01
N GLU A 188 -20.15 2.61 -6.05
CA GLU A 188 -20.75 2.45 -7.38
C GLU A 188 -21.97 1.53 -7.34
N LYS A 189 -21.90 0.40 -6.65
CA LYS A 189 -23.03 -0.51 -6.48
C LYS A 189 -24.18 0.14 -5.69
N GLN A 190 -23.87 0.96 -4.67
CA GLN A 190 -24.89 1.71 -3.93
C GLN A 190 -25.55 2.78 -4.81
N ALA A 191 -24.78 3.54 -5.59
CA ALA A 191 -25.29 4.53 -6.52
C ALA A 191 -26.19 3.88 -7.58
N ALA A 192 -25.78 2.76 -8.16
CA ALA A 192 -26.58 2.02 -9.13
C ALA A 192 -27.89 1.48 -8.53
N LYS A 193 -27.88 0.99 -7.27
CA LYS A 193 -29.09 0.56 -6.57
C LYS A 193 -30.04 1.72 -6.32
N LYS A 194 -29.52 2.88 -5.91
CA LYS A 194 -30.29 4.11 -5.70
C LYS A 194 -30.95 4.57 -7.00
N ALA A 195 -30.20 4.66 -8.10
CA ALA A 195 -30.72 5.04 -9.40
C ALA A 195 -31.87 4.12 -9.89
N LYS A 196 -31.73 2.80 -9.68
CA LYS A 196 -32.79 1.81 -10.00
C LYS A 196 -34.05 2.01 -9.16
N ARG A 197 -33.92 2.36 -7.85
CA ARG A 197 -35.07 2.68 -7.00
C ARG A 197 -35.78 3.94 -7.43
N ASP A 198 -35.04 5.00 -7.74
CA ASP A 198 -35.59 6.28 -8.20
C ASP A 198 -36.30 6.14 -9.53
N ALA A 199 -35.76 5.35 -10.46
CA ALA A 199 -36.42 5.04 -11.74
C ALA A 199 -37.72 4.25 -11.56
N LYS A 200 -37.79 3.31 -10.63
CA LYS A 200 -39.02 2.57 -10.31
C LYS A 200 -40.07 3.47 -9.65
N GLY A 201 -39.63 4.36 -8.73
CA GLY A 201 -40.55 5.32 -8.08
C GLY A 201 -41.16 6.32 -9.06
N LYS A 202 -40.41 6.79 -10.06
CA LYS A 202 -40.91 7.68 -11.12
C LYS A 202 -41.91 6.96 -12.02
N LYS A 203 -41.70 5.69 -12.38
CA LYS A 203 -42.67 4.89 -13.16
C LYS A 203 -43.98 4.67 -12.41
N ALA A 204 -43.95 4.40 -11.11
CA ALA A 204 -45.15 4.22 -10.30
C ALA A 204 -45.99 5.51 -10.24
N LYS A 205 -45.35 6.68 -10.02
CA LYS A 205 -46.05 7.97 -10.00
C LYS A 205 -46.69 8.35 -11.34
N SER A 206 -46.03 8.02 -12.47
CA SER A 206 -46.59 8.33 -13.80
C SER A 206 -47.78 7.44 -14.18
N VAL A 207 -47.96 6.30 -13.54
CA VAL A 207 -49.12 5.43 -13.74
C VAL A 207 -50.32 5.90 -12.91
N ASP A 208 -50.09 6.42 -11.70
CA ASP A 208 -51.15 6.95 -10.82
C ASP A 208 -51.67 8.31 -11.32
N GLU A 209 -50.94 9.08 -12.14
CA GLU A 209 -51.39 10.31 -12.76
C GLU A 209 -52.23 10.09 -14.05
N LEU A 210 -52.30 8.87 -14.55
CA LEU A 210 -53.01 8.49 -15.77
C LEU A 210 -54.36 7.77 -15.50
N MET A 211 -54.71 7.58 -14.23
CA MET A 211 -56.03 7.09 -13.79
C MET A 211 -56.86 8.19 -13.18
#